data_28aefed6e052a7ddd5774074d4de3b9d
#
_entry.id   28aefed6e052a7ddd5774074d4de3b9d
#
_cell.length_a   1.000
_cell.length_b   1.000
_cell.length_c   1.000
_cell.angle_alpha   90.00
_cell.angle_beta   90.00
_cell.angle_gamma   90.00
#
_symmetry.space_group_name_H-M   'P 1'
#
loop_
_entity.id
_entity.type
_entity.pdbx_description
1 polymer ?
#
loop_
_entity_poly.entity_id
_entity_poly.type
_entity_poly.pdbx_seq_one_letter_code
_entity_poly.pdbx_strand_id
1 'polypeptide(L)'
;GSEMCIRDSVWTYSTGETHILGELVAAATGRPLADYLSEKIWSRAGMERDATWWLESPDGLEVGGSGLSATLRDYARFGQFILEDGTIGGERVLPEGWVRQAGAPHEIGGRMVDYGYMWWPVSQNDGFEQDGAFAAIGIFGQYIYINPRRQVVIAMWGAQSKPEGSWPVDEYDFLEACLLYTSDAADDLLCV
;
A
#
# COMPACT_ATOMS: atom_id res chain seq x y z
N GLY A 1 -29.26 8.06 -22.75
CA GLY A 1 -28.13 8.76 -22.30
C GLY A 1 -28.13 9.19 -20.86
N SER A 2 -28.38 8.42 -19.83
CA SER A 2 -28.28 8.87 -18.43
C SER A 2 -27.62 7.85 -17.52
N GLU A 3 -26.85 6.93 -18.08
CA GLU A 3 -26.23 5.85 -17.30
C GLU A 3 -24.79 6.10 -16.87
N MET A 4 -24.23 7.27 -17.20
CA MET A 4 -22.85 7.62 -16.79
C MET A 4 -22.68 8.13 -15.36
N CYS A 5 -23.78 8.34 -14.62
CA CYS A 5 -23.75 8.89 -13.26
C CYS A 5 -23.88 7.86 -12.13
N ILE A 6 -23.83 6.58 -12.43
CA ILE A 6 -24.12 5.53 -11.42
C ILE A 6 -22.84 4.87 -10.88
N ARG A 7 -21.67 5.17 -11.44
CA ARG A 7 -20.41 4.56 -10.98
C ARG A 7 -19.90 5.05 -9.62
N ASP A 8 -20.30 6.23 -9.22
CA ASP A 8 -19.96 6.83 -7.93
C ASP A 8 -20.81 6.32 -6.74
N SER A 9 -21.88 5.56 -7.04
CA SER A 9 -22.82 5.07 -6.04
C SER A 9 -22.57 3.62 -5.60
N VAL A 10 -21.74 2.88 -6.34
CA VAL A 10 -21.43 1.48 -6.06
C VAL A 10 -19.92 1.26 -6.16
N TRP A 11 -19.34 0.95 -5.02
CA TRP A 11 -17.94 0.58 -4.97
C TRP A 11 -17.71 -0.81 -5.58
N THR A 12 -16.69 -0.92 -6.42
CA THR A 12 -16.21 -2.19 -6.97
C THR A 12 -14.69 -2.12 -7.08
N TYR A 13 -14.01 -3.07 -6.45
CA TYR A 13 -12.56 -3.19 -6.59
C TYR A 13 -12.18 -3.55 -8.03
N SER A 14 -11.30 -2.79 -8.65
CA SER A 14 -10.89 -2.99 -10.04
C SER A 14 -9.43 -2.57 -10.26
N THR A 15 -8.57 -3.54 -10.55
CA THR A 15 -7.18 -3.31 -10.92
C THR A 15 -7.05 -2.51 -12.22
N GLY A 16 -8.00 -2.67 -13.14
CA GLY A 16 -8.03 -1.90 -14.39
C GLY A 16 -8.20 -0.40 -14.16
N GLU A 17 -9.00 0.00 -13.18
CA GLU A 17 -9.16 1.43 -12.83
C GLU A 17 -7.88 2.00 -12.20
N THR A 18 -7.15 1.20 -11.43
CA THR A 18 -5.84 1.59 -10.91
C THR A 18 -4.82 1.78 -12.03
N HIS A 19 -4.89 0.96 -13.08
CA HIS A 19 -4.05 1.14 -14.25
C HIS A 19 -4.35 2.47 -14.98
N ILE A 20 -5.63 2.78 -15.19
CA ILE A 20 -6.07 4.06 -15.78
C ILE A 20 -5.58 5.24 -14.92
N LEU A 21 -5.60 5.11 -13.60
CA LEU A 21 -5.07 6.15 -12.72
C LEU A 21 -3.56 6.34 -12.90
N GLY A 22 -2.80 5.25 -13.11
CA GLY A 22 -1.38 5.32 -13.47
C GLY A 22 -1.16 6.11 -14.76
N GLU A 23 -1.93 5.82 -15.82
CA GLU A 23 -1.88 6.57 -17.09
C GLU A 23 -2.21 8.05 -16.88
N LEU A 24 -3.21 8.35 -16.04
CA LEU A 24 -3.59 9.73 -15.73
C LEU A 24 -2.44 10.47 -15.03
N VAL A 25 -1.75 9.82 -14.08
CA VAL A 25 -0.59 10.42 -13.41
C VAL A 25 0.54 10.66 -14.40
N ALA A 26 0.85 9.70 -15.27
CA ALA A 26 1.88 9.86 -16.29
C ALA A 26 1.53 11.01 -17.25
N ALA A 27 0.28 11.10 -17.70
CA ALA A 27 -0.18 12.19 -18.56
C ALA A 27 -0.15 13.57 -17.86
N ALA A 28 -0.57 13.64 -16.61
CA ALA A 28 -0.59 14.89 -15.85
C ALA A 28 0.81 15.40 -15.50
N THR A 29 1.77 14.51 -15.31
CA THR A 29 3.16 14.86 -14.99
C THR A 29 4.04 15.01 -16.23
N GLY A 30 3.59 14.46 -17.36
CA GLY A 30 4.39 14.38 -18.60
C GLY A 30 5.60 13.44 -18.47
N ARG A 31 5.55 12.45 -17.57
CA ARG A 31 6.68 11.59 -17.23
C ARG A 31 6.23 10.15 -17.00
N PRO A 32 7.10 9.14 -17.27
CA PRO A 32 6.89 7.77 -16.83
C PRO A 32 6.69 7.69 -15.31
N LEU A 33 5.87 6.73 -14.84
CA LEU A 33 5.62 6.54 -13.41
C LEU A 33 6.89 6.20 -12.65
N ALA A 34 7.77 5.39 -13.25
CA ALA A 34 9.05 5.00 -12.65
C ALA A 34 9.96 6.20 -12.40
N ASP A 35 10.07 7.10 -13.39
CA ASP A 35 10.86 8.33 -13.23
C ASP A 35 10.27 9.26 -12.17
N TYR A 36 8.94 9.38 -12.14
CA TYR A 36 8.26 10.22 -11.16
C TYR A 36 8.39 9.66 -9.74
N LEU A 37 8.20 8.34 -9.57
CA LEU A 37 8.42 7.65 -8.30
C LEU A 37 9.87 7.79 -7.83
N SER A 38 10.82 7.61 -8.75
CA SER A 38 12.25 7.74 -8.45
C SER A 38 12.58 9.13 -7.91
N GLU A 39 12.15 10.19 -8.60
CA GLU A 39 12.42 11.57 -8.18
C GLU A 39 11.76 11.92 -6.85
N LYS A 40 10.50 11.55 -6.66
CA LYS A 40 9.73 11.99 -5.50
C LYS A 40 10.04 11.20 -4.23
N ILE A 41 10.28 9.90 -4.38
CA ILE A 41 10.38 9.00 -3.22
C ILE A 41 11.66 8.16 -3.27
N TRP A 42 11.84 7.34 -4.33
CA TRP A 42 12.81 6.24 -4.32
C TRP A 42 14.24 6.68 -4.08
N SER A 43 14.73 7.66 -4.83
CA SER A 43 16.09 8.19 -4.69
C SER A 43 16.33 8.97 -3.39
N ARG A 44 15.28 9.32 -2.66
CA ARG A 44 15.33 10.16 -1.46
C ARG A 44 15.14 9.38 -0.17
N ALA A 45 14.40 8.26 -0.22
CA ALA A 45 14.01 7.49 0.96
C ALA A 45 15.06 6.44 1.40
N GLY A 46 16.29 6.50 0.88
CA GLY A 46 17.38 5.61 1.28
C GLY A 46 17.20 4.17 0.81
N MET A 47 16.56 3.95 -0.32
CA MET A 47 16.37 2.62 -0.89
C MET A 47 17.71 1.95 -1.22
N GLU A 48 17.82 0.63 -0.99
CA GLU A 48 19.07 -0.13 -1.18
C GLU A 48 19.34 -0.48 -2.63
N ARG A 49 18.26 -0.69 -3.38
CA ARG A 49 18.32 -1.17 -4.76
C ARG A 49 17.36 -0.41 -5.65
N ASP A 50 17.67 -0.44 -6.93
CA ASP A 50 16.72 -0.04 -7.95
C ASP A 50 15.53 -1.01 -7.93
N ALA A 51 14.32 -0.47 -8.12
CA ALA A 51 13.13 -1.24 -8.37
C ALA A 51 12.94 -1.43 -9.88
N THR A 52 12.20 -2.44 -10.27
CA THR A 52 11.76 -2.65 -11.66
C THR A 52 10.25 -2.62 -11.72
N TRP A 53 9.71 -2.09 -12.82
CA TRP A 53 8.26 -2.02 -13.04
C TRP A 53 7.88 -2.64 -14.37
N TRP A 54 6.83 -3.44 -14.38
CA TRP A 54 6.34 -4.03 -15.62
C TRP A 54 5.74 -2.97 -16.54
N LEU A 55 6.07 -3.09 -17.82
CA LEU A 55 5.44 -2.31 -18.87
C LEU A 55 4.33 -3.13 -19.53
N GLU A 56 3.30 -2.48 -20.03
CA GLU A 56 2.23 -3.13 -20.79
C GLU A 56 2.70 -3.71 -22.13
N SER A 57 3.76 -3.11 -22.69
CA SER A 57 4.42 -3.51 -23.92
C SER A 57 5.90 -3.09 -23.87
N PRO A 58 6.78 -3.54 -24.78
CA PRO A 58 8.23 -3.23 -24.72
C PRO A 58 8.57 -1.74 -24.63
N ASP A 59 7.75 -0.87 -25.21
CA ASP A 59 7.93 0.59 -25.19
C ASP A 59 6.68 1.29 -24.59
N GLY A 60 5.87 0.55 -23.83
CA GLY A 60 4.61 1.02 -23.26
C GLY A 60 4.75 1.71 -21.91
N LEU A 61 3.61 1.95 -21.27
CA LEU A 61 3.54 2.54 -19.94
C LEU A 61 3.69 1.47 -18.85
N GLU A 62 4.08 1.89 -17.67
CA GLU A 62 4.11 1.03 -16.51
C GLU A 62 2.69 0.58 -16.14
N VAL A 63 2.55 -0.68 -15.74
CA VAL A 63 1.27 -1.25 -15.27
C VAL A 63 0.93 -0.64 -13.92
N GLY A 64 0.07 0.38 -13.90
CA GLY A 64 -0.24 1.17 -12.69
C GLY A 64 -0.84 0.37 -11.53
N GLY A 65 -1.49 -0.75 -11.82
CA GLY A 65 -2.15 -1.59 -10.81
C GLY A 65 -1.30 -2.73 -10.23
N SER A 66 -0.08 -2.96 -10.76
CA SER A 66 0.78 -4.08 -10.33
C SER A 66 2.18 -3.98 -10.93
N GLY A 67 3.03 -4.99 -10.67
CA GLY A 67 4.28 -5.18 -11.40
C GLY A 67 5.48 -4.40 -10.89
N LEU A 68 5.37 -3.61 -9.82
CA LEU A 68 6.52 -3.05 -9.16
C LEU A 68 7.24 -4.13 -8.35
N SER A 69 8.51 -4.35 -8.63
CA SER A 69 9.37 -5.32 -7.93
C SER A 69 10.53 -4.59 -7.26
N ALA A 70 10.66 -4.78 -5.95
CA ALA A 70 11.70 -4.17 -5.14
C ALA A 70 12.20 -5.17 -4.08
N THR A 71 13.24 -4.85 -3.33
CA THR A 71 13.64 -5.69 -2.20
C THR A 71 12.65 -5.58 -1.06
N LEU A 72 12.58 -6.60 -0.20
CA LEU A 72 11.68 -6.58 0.97
C LEU A 72 11.99 -5.39 1.89
N ARG A 73 13.27 -5.05 2.06
CA ARG A 73 13.71 -3.90 2.85
C ARG A 73 13.27 -2.57 2.24
N ASP A 74 13.25 -2.46 0.91
CA ASP A 74 12.80 -1.26 0.25
C ASP A 74 11.29 -1.09 0.35
N TYR A 75 10.52 -2.18 0.34
CA TYR A 75 9.09 -2.13 0.70
C TYR A 75 8.88 -1.70 2.16
N ALA A 76 9.72 -2.17 3.10
CA ALA A 76 9.65 -1.71 4.48
C ALA A 76 9.99 -0.21 4.61
N ARG A 77 10.98 0.30 3.86
CA ARG A 77 11.31 1.75 3.82
C ARG A 77 10.19 2.57 3.19
N PHE A 78 9.53 2.04 2.18
CA PHE A 78 8.33 2.68 1.64
C PHE A 78 7.23 2.74 2.71
N GLY A 79 7.02 1.64 3.45
CA GLY A 79 6.11 1.63 4.60
C GLY A 79 6.50 2.65 5.67
N GLN A 80 7.79 2.79 5.97
CA GLN A 80 8.30 3.80 6.90
C GLN A 80 8.01 5.22 6.41
N PHE A 81 8.22 5.51 5.13
CA PHE A 81 7.85 6.80 4.53
C PHE A 81 6.35 7.13 4.74
N ILE A 82 5.48 6.13 4.59
CA ILE A 82 4.05 6.31 4.85
C ILE A 82 3.78 6.48 6.36
N LEU A 83 4.42 5.70 7.24
CA LEU A 83 4.31 5.81 8.69
C LEU A 83 4.71 7.22 9.18
N GLU A 84 5.71 7.83 8.54
CA GLU A 84 6.18 9.20 8.78
C GLU A 84 5.33 10.29 8.11
N ASP A 85 4.05 9.98 7.81
CA ASP A 85 3.08 10.88 7.17
C ASP A 85 3.60 11.50 5.87
N GLY A 86 4.30 10.71 5.07
CA GLY A 86 4.82 11.13 3.76
C GLY A 86 5.95 12.13 3.84
N THR A 87 6.82 12.03 4.84
CA THR A 87 8.02 12.86 4.98
C THR A 87 9.30 12.05 4.72
N ILE A 88 10.33 12.68 4.20
CA ILE A 88 11.65 12.09 3.98
C ILE A 88 12.70 13.07 4.50
N GLY A 89 13.49 12.65 5.48
CA GLY A 89 14.54 13.50 6.07
C GLY A 89 14.01 14.82 6.65
N GLY A 90 12.77 14.83 7.14
CA GLY A 90 12.08 16.00 7.66
C GLY A 90 11.43 16.89 6.59
N GLU A 91 11.58 16.59 5.31
CA GLU A 91 10.91 17.29 4.22
C GLU A 91 9.61 16.58 3.83
N ARG A 92 8.52 17.33 3.78
CA ARG A 92 7.20 16.81 3.40
C ARG A 92 7.11 16.58 1.90
N VAL A 93 6.78 15.36 1.52
CA VAL A 93 6.55 14.93 0.13
C VAL A 93 5.07 14.82 -0.18
N LEU A 94 4.29 14.23 0.72
CA LEU A 94 2.83 14.13 0.59
C LEU A 94 2.12 15.29 1.30
N PRO A 95 0.94 15.71 0.83
CA PRO A 95 0.14 16.71 1.53
C PRO A 95 -0.16 16.29 2.98
N GLU A 96 -0.24 17.25 3.89
CA GLU A 96 -0.60 16.98 5.28
C GLU A 96 -1.94 16.28 5.39
N GLY A 97 -2.00 15.23 6.21
CA GLY A 97 -3.21 14.44 6.43
C GLY A 97 -3.57 13.48 5.28
N TRP A 98 -2.80 13.47 4.19
CA TRP A 98 -3.03 12.56 3.07
C TRP A 98 -3.00 11.09 3.49
N VAL A 99 -1.98 10.68 4.24
CA VAL A 99 -1.83 9.29 4.70
C VAL A 99 -3.01 8.84 5.55
N ARG A 100 -3.46 9.70 6.46
CA ARG A 100 -4.64 9.41 7.29
C ARG A 100 -5.91 9.23 6.44
N GLN A 101 -6.11 10.06 5.41
CA GLN A 101 -7.24 9.92 4.49
C GLN A 101 -7.10 8.66 3.63
N ALA A 102 -5.90 8.39 3.13
CA ALA A 102 -5.63 7.24 2.27
C ALA A 102 -5.84 5.90 2.99
N GLY A 103 -5.49 5.82 4.28
CA GLY A 103 -5.65 4.62 5.09
C GLY A 103 -7.02 4.48 5.79
N ALA A 104 -7.94 5.40 5.59
CA ALA A 104 -9.26 5.39 6.25
C ALA A 104 -10.35 4.78 5.36
N PRO A 105 -11.41 4.18 5.95
CA PRO A 105 -12.62 3.82 5.23
C PRO A 105 -13.30 5.07 4.63
N HIS A 106 -14.00 4.88 3.52
CA HIS A 106 -14.76 5.96 2.86
C HIS A 106 -16.23 5.62 2.70
N GLU A 107 -17.08 6.64 2.79
CA GLU A 107 -18.50 6.50 2.47
C GLU A 107 -18.71 6.65 0.95
N ILE A 108 -19.27 5.63 0.32
CA ILE A 108 -19.58 5.60 -1.11
C ILE A 108 -21.04 5.16 -1.28
N GLY A 109 -21.85 6.00 -1.90
CA GLY A 109 -23.27 5.69 -2.12
C GLY A 109 -24.07 5.43 -0.83
N GLY A 110 -23.74 6.11 0.28
CA GLY A 110 -24.40 5.94 1.57
C GLY A 110 -23.97 4.68 2.34
N ARG A 111 -22.88 4.03 1.92
CA ARG A 111 -22.31 2.85 2.60
C ARG A 111 -20.86 3.10 2.94
N MET A 112 -20.45 2.71 4.13
CA MET A 112 -19.04 2.68 4.51
C MET A 112 -18.36 1.52 3.78
N VAL A 113 -17.24 1.80 3.14
CA VAL A 113 -16.40 0.84 2.42
C VAL A 113 -15.04 0.82 3.10
N ASP A 114 -14.59 -0.38 3.50
CA ASP A 114 -13.28 -0.61 4.10
C ASP A 114 -12.19 -0.63 3.01
N TYR A 115 -12.08 0.50 2.29
CA TYR A 115 -11.07 0.76 1.29
C TYR A 115 -10.79 2.26 1.22
N GLY A 116 -9.51 2.62 1.35
CA GLY A 116 -9.06 4.00 1.24
C GLY A 116 -8.58 4.34 -0.18
N TYR A 117 -7.60 5.23 -0.29
CA TYR A 117 -6.96 5.53 -1.57
C TYR A 117 -5.91 4.45 -1.89
N MET A 118 -6.38 3.28 -2.38
CA MET A 118 -5.59 2.07 -2.68
C MET A 118 -4.97 1.40 -1.45
N TRP A 119 -5.46 1.69 -0.26
CA TRP A 119 -5.10 1.04 0.97
C TRP A 119 -6.30 0.35 1.58
N TRP A 120 -6.07 -0.78 2.24
CA TRP A 120 -7.06 -1.55 2.98
C TRP A 120 -6.98 -1.19 4.45
N PRO A 121 -7.95 -0.47 5.02
CA PRO A 121 -8.06 -0.34 6.47
C PRO A 121 -8.16 -1.71 7.10
N VAL A 122 -7.36 -1.97 8.14
CA VAL A 122 -7.44 -3.22 8.90
C VAL A 122 -8.53 -3.05 9.96
N SER A 123 -9.59 -3.85 9.86
CA SER A 123 -10.80 -3.73 10.67
C SER A 123 -10.82 -4.72 11.83
N GLN A 124 -11.73 -4.50 12.79
CA GLN A 124 -11.99 -5.46 13.88
C GLN A 124 -12.51 -6.82 13.36
N ASN A 125 -13.08 -6.86 12.16
CA ASN A 125 -13.54 -8.12 11.55
C ASN A 125 -12.38 -9.04 11.22
N ASP A 126 -11.17 -8.49 11.11
CA ASP A 126 -9.92 -9.23 10.87
C ASP A 126 -9.21 -9.61 12.20
N GLY A 127 -9.86 -9.39 13.36
CA GLY A 127 -9.29 -9.71 14.68
C GLY A 127 -8.40 -8.63 15.28
N PHE A 128 -8.18 -7.50 14.60
CA PHE A 128 -7.33 -6.41 15.07
C PHE A 128 -8.11 -5.35 15.84
N GLU A 129 -7.44 -4.66 16.76
CA GLU A 129 -7.99 -3.47 17.37
C GLU A 129 -8.17 -2.35 16.33
N GLN A 130 -9.23 -1.55 16.47
CA GLN A 130 -9.41 -0.33 15.66
C GLN A 130 -8.41 0.74 16.09
N ASP A 131 -7.19 0.64 15.65
CA ASP A 131 -6.09 1.54 15.98
C ASP A 131 -5.61 2.39 14.80
N GLY A 132 -6.37 2.37 13.70
CA GLY A 132 -6.06 3.13 12.49
C GLY A 132 -5.00 2.46 11.60
N ALA A 133 -4.76 1.16 11.79
CA ALA A 133 -3.89 0.39 10.92
C ALA A 133 -4.50 0.19 9.53
N PHE A 134 -3.64 0.11 8.53
CA PHE A 134 -4.01 -0.16 7.15
C PHE A 134 -2.88 -0.89 6.42
N ALA A 135 -3.20 -1.51 5.29
CA ALA A 135 -2.24 -2.30 4.54
C ALA A 135 -2.37 -2.12 3.02
N ALA A 136 -1.25 -2.19 2.32
CA ALA A 136 -1.22 -2.54 0.90
C ALA A 136 -1.17 -4.07 0.80
N ILE A 137 -2.07 -4.66 0.00
CA ILE A 137 -2.26 -6.11 -0.07
C ILE A 137 -2.11 -6.57 -1.51
N GLY A 138 -1.13 -7.45 -1.72
CA GLY A 138 -0.93 -8.12 -3.00
C GLY A 138 -1.64 -9.47 -3.03
N ILE A 139 -2.20 -9.82 -4.19
CA ILE A 139 -3.10 -10.97 -4.39
C ILE A 139 -2.48 -12.35 -4.07
N PHE A 140 -1.16 -12.47 -4.00
CA PHE A 140 -0.46 -13.70 -3.66
C PHE A 140 0.26 -13.62 -2.30
N GLY A 141 -0.21 -12.75 -1.40
CA GLY A 141 0.28 -12.64 -0.02
C GLY A 141 1.48 -11.71 0.15
N GLN A 142 1.53 -10.64 -0.60
CA GLN A 142 2.45 -9.55 -0.36
C GLN A 142 1.76 -8.50 0.49
N TYR A 143 2.41 -8.04 1.57
CA TYR A 143 1.84 -7.05 2.47
C TYR A 143 2.83 -5.95 2.80
N ILE A 144 2.32 -4.73 2.88
CA ILE A 144 2.94 -3.64 3.63
C ILE A 144 1.89 -3.18 4.64
N TYR A 145 1.99 -3.71 5.86
CA TYR A 145 1.13 -3.33 6.97
C TYR A 145 1.72 -2.13 7.70
N ILE A 146 0.88 -1.15 8.03
CA ILE A 146 1.27 0.09 8.68
C ILE A 146 0.33 0.34 9.85
N ASN A 147 0.91 0.49 11.03
CA ASN A 147 0.18 0.83 12.24
C ASN A 147 0.71 2.13 12.84
N PRO A 148 0.05 3.27 12.58
CA PRO A 148 0.51 4.57 13.07
C PRO A 148 0.47 4.69 14.59
N ARG A 149 -0.48 4.02 15.27
CA ARG A 149 -0.60 4.07 16.72
C ARG A 149 0.52 3.31 17.42
N ARG A 150 0.87 2.14 16.89
CA ARG A 150 1.93 1.28 17.44
C ARG A 150 3.31 1.64 16.89
N GLN A 151 3.39 2.54 15.91
CA GLN A 151 4.63 2.92 15.21
C GLN A 151 5.34 1.72 14.59
N VAL A 152 4.58 0.84 13.92
CA VAL A 152 5.08 -0.40 13.33
C VAL A 152 4.80 -0.45 11.83
N VAL A 153 5.80 -0.93 11.10
CA VAL A 153 5.68 -1.35 9.70
C VAL A 153 6.07 -2.82 9.59
N ILE A 154 5.23 -3.61 8.92
CA ILE A 154 5.55 -5.00 8.60
C ILE A 154 5.48 -5.15 7.08
N ALA A 155 6.61 -5.48 6.45
CA ALA A 155 6.64 -5.86 5.05
C ALA A 155 6.79 -7.37 4.93
N MET A 156 5.92 -7.99 4.15
CA MET A 156 5.91 -9.44 3.97
C MET A 156 5.82 -9.79 2.49
N TRP A 157 6.57 -10.80 2.08
CA TRP A 157 6.41 -11.45 0.79
C TRP A 157 5.79 -12.83 0.94
N GLY A 158 4.71 -13.05 0.23
CA GLY A 158 4.13 -14.36 0.01
C GLY A 158 4.23 -14.74 -1.46
N ALA A 159 4.20 -16.05 -1.71
CA ALA A 159 4.07 -16.64 -3.03
C ALA A 159 3.06 -17.77 -2.96
N GLN A 160 1.80 -17.40 -2.71
CA GLN A 160 0.70 -18.36 -2.61
C GLN A 160 0.51 -19.09 -3.94
N SER A 161 0.10 -20.35 -3.86
CA SER A 161 -0.21 -21.16 -5.04
C SER A 161 -1.50 -20.75 -5.74
N LYS A 162 -2.34 -19.98 -5.07
CA LYS A 162 -3.60 -19.40 -5.57
C LYS A 162 -3.72 -17.97 -5.12
N PRO A 163 -4.48 -17.13 -5.84
CA PRO A 163 -4.69 -15.73 -5.51
C PRO A 163 -5.26 -15.49 -4.12
N GLU A 164 -6.10 -16.40 -3.61
CA GLU A 164 -6.76 -16.28 -2.33
C GLU A 164 -6.89 -17.66 -1.66
N GLY A 165 -6.87 -17.68 -0.32
CA GLY A 165 -7.28 -18.84 0.48
C GLY A 165 -6.39 -20.07 0.37
N SER A 166 -5.09 -19.95 0.11
CA SER A 166 -4.18 -21.07 -0.04
C SER A 166 -3.04 -21.14 1.00
N TRP A 167 -3.09 -20.31 2.02
CA TRP A 167 -2.05 -20.29 3.04
C TRP A 167 -2.20 -21.42 4.06
N PRO A 168 -1.10 -22.07 4.43
CA PRO A 168 -1.06 -22.96 5.58
C PRO A 168 -1.10 -22.22 6.92
N VAL A 169 -0.79 -20.92 6.93
CA VAL A 169 -0.86 -20.00 8.06
C VAL A 169 -1.67 -18.80 7.61
N ASP A 170 -2.64 -18.39 8.41
CA ASP A 170 -3.41 -17.17 8.16
C ASP A 170 -2.48 -15.95 8.24
N GLU A 171 -2.53 -15.08 7.24
CA GLU A 171 -1.67 -13.90 7.19
C GLU A 171 -1.97 -12.90 8.33
N TYR A 172 -3.20 -12.85 8.80
CA TYR A 172 -3.58 -12.01 9.94
C TYR A 172 -3.04 -12.59 11.25
N ASP A 173 -3.08 -13.91 11.44
CA ASP A 173 -2.42 -14.58 12.58
C ASP A 173 -0.92 -14.28 12.60
N PHE A 174 -0.28 -14.27 11.43
CA PHE A 174 1.13 -13.91 11.31
C PHE A 174 1.39 -12.44 11.69
N LEU A 175 0.59 -11.52 11.17
CA LEU A 175 0.71 -10.08 11.48
C LEU A 175 0.46 -9.83 12.98
N GLU A 176 -0.53 -10.49 13.58
CA GLU A 176 -0.80 -10.39 15.01
C GLU A 176 0.37 -10.92 15.86
N ALA A 177 0.92 -12.06 15.49
CA ALA A 177 2.11 -12.60 16.18
C ALA A 177 3.30 -11.63 16.10
N CYS A 178 3.54 -10.99 14.96
CA CYS A 178 4.56 -9.95 14.81
C CYS A 178 4.29 -8.74 15.72
N LEU A 179 3.04 -8.31 15.84
CA LEU A 179 2.66 -7.17 16.69
C LEU A 179 2.82 -7.50 18.19
N LEU A 180 2.48 -8.72 18.60
CA LEU A 180 2.68 -9.17 19.97
C LEU A 180 4.17 -9.25 20.32
N TYR A 181 4.97 -9.81 19.42
CA TYR A 181 6.42 -9.91 19.62
C TYR A 181 7.11 -8.55 19.73
N THR A 182 6.69 -7.57 18.91
CA THR A 182 7.25 -6.21 18.96
C THR A 182 6.82 -5.43 20.21
N SER A 183 5.68 -5.74 20.82
CA SER A 183 5.24 -5.11 22.07
C SER A 183 6.03 -5.60 23.28
N ASP A 184 6.46 -6.89 23.27
CA ASP A 184 7.29 -7.47 24.33
C ASP A 184 8.78 -7.14 24.15
N ALA A 185 9.20 -6.84 22.93
CA ALA A 185 10.59 -6.51 22.57
C ALA A 185 10.91 -5.01 22.67
N ALA A 186 10.14 -4.23 23.43
CA ALA A 186 10.44 -2.81 23.66
C ALA A 186 11.83 -2.55 24.29
N ASP A 187 12.54 -3.61 24.72
CA ASP A 187 13.90 -3.57 25.24
C ASP A 187 14.97 -4.17 24.27
N ASP A 188 14.59 -4.86 23.19
CA ASP A 188 15.55 -5.45 22.25
C ASP A 188 15.15 -5.15 20.78
N LEU A 189 15.79 -4.18 20.20
CA LEU A 189 15.72 -3.79 18.81
C LEU A 189 16.18 -4.90 17.86
N LEU A 190 15.47 -5.03 16.73
CA LEU A 190 15.80 -5.70 15.47
C LEU A 190 15.09 -7.02 15.20
N CYS A 191 13.87 -6.95 14.67
CA CYS A 191 13.45 -7.91 13.66
C CYS A 191 13.80 -7.36 12.25
N VAL A 192 14.83 -7.95 11.63
CA VAL A 192 15.19 -7.77 10.22
C VAL A 192 14.63 -8.93 9.43
#